data_45ab59f6c33a8351ae7e2d1c49d6608b
#
_entry.id   45ab59f6c33a8351ae7e2d1c49d6608b
#
_cell.length_a   1.000
_cell.length_b   1.000
_cell.length_c   1.000
_cell.angle_alpha   90.00
_cell.angle_beta   90.00
_cell.angle_gamma   90.00
#
_symmetry.space_group_name_H-M   'P 1'
#
loop_
_entity.id
_entity.type
_entity.pdbx_description
1 polymer ?
#
loop_
_entity_poly.entity_id
_entity_poly.type
_entity_poly.pdbx_seq_one_letter_code
_entity_poly.pdbx_strand_id
1 'polypeptide(L)'
;MSFHFENIRKAIHAMLNDVVEQGFKHSLEFPNDSESAHKIIENANTSLTNIVNLARKDNLIPNADIKQEAFRHTIKQAEKTSLQLLSEIQFMRRRQTVTMHQLEKSDLVSR
;
A
#
# COMPACT_ATOMS: atom_id res chain seq x y z
N MET A 1 23.35 -0.07 -13.07
CA MET A 1 22.96 -1.29 -12.34
C MET A 1 21.83 -1.99 -13.04
N SER A 2 21.97 -3.29 -13.27
CA SER A 2 20.87 -4.07 -13.85
C SER A 2 19.94 -4.57 -12.75
N PHE A 3 18.65 -4.56 -13.04
CA PHE A 3 17.65 -5.16 -12.15
C PHE A 3 17.61 -6.67 -12.38
N HIS A 4 17.56 -7.43 -11.29
CA HIS A 4 17.32 -8.87 -11.30
C HIS A 4 15.92 -9.14 -10.76
N PHE A 5 15.25 -10.14 -11.30
CA PHE A 5 13.86 -10.48 -10.93
C PHE A 5 13.69 -10.63 -9.41
N GLU A 6 14.61 -11.34 -8.74
CA GLU A 6 14.51 -11.54 -7.29
C GLU A 6 14.54 -10.24 -6.49
N ASN A 7 15.38 -9.29 -6.91
CA ASN A 7 15.45 -7.98 -6.27
C ASN A 7 14.18 -7.16 -6.51
N ILE A 8 13.64 -7.25 -7.74
CA ILE A 8 12.36 -6.60 -8.09
C ILE A 8 11.23 -7.18 -7.24
N ARG A 9 11.15 -8.50 -7.16
CA ARG A 9 10.13 -9.19 -6.36
C ARG A 9 10.19 -8.77 -4.88
N LYS A 10 11.38 -8.73 -4.31
CA LYS A 10 11.59 -8.30 -2.91
C LYS A 10 11.16 -6.86 -2.69
N ALA A 11 11.49 -5.97 -3.63
CA ALA A 11 11.10 -4.56 -3.55
C ALA A 11 9.58 -4.39 -3.60
N ILE A 12 8.90 -5.11 -4.49
CA ILE A 12 7.44 -5.09 -4.61
C ILE A 12 6.80 -5.59 -3.32
N HIS A 13 7.29 -6.71 -2.77
CA HIS A 13 6.82 -7.27 -1.50
C HIS A 13 6.99 -6.27 -0.35
N ALA A 14 8.15 -5.63 -0.25
CA ALA A 14 8.44 -4.67 0.82
C ALA A 14 7.45 -3.49 0.78
N MET A 15 7.20 -2.92 -0.39
CA MET A 15 6.30 -1.78 -0.56
C MET A 15 4.86 -2.11 -0.20
N LEU A 16 4.34 -3.23 -0.67
CA LEU A 16 2.93 -3.60 -0.44
C LEU A 16 2.70 -4.24 0.92
N ASN A 17 3.70 -4.94 1.49
CA ASN A 17 3.63 -5.43 2.86
C ASN A 17 3.58 -4.28 3.87
N ASP A 18 4.25 -3.16 3.59
CA ASP A 18 4.14 -1.97 4.43
C ASP A 18 2.69 -1.46 4.50
N VAL A 19 1.97 -1.47 3.39
CA VAL A 19 0.54 -1.12 3.36
C VAL A 19 -0.26 -2.06 4.25
N VAL A 20 -0.01 -3.37 4.15
CA VAL A 20 -0.71 -4.39 4.95
C VAL A 20 -0.47 -4.15 6.44
N GLU A 21 0.78 -3.91 6.83
CA GLU A 21 1.13 -3.62 8.24
C GLU A 21 0.43 -2.36 8.76
N GLN A 22 0.45 -1.29 7.97
CA GLN A 22 -0.20 -0.03 8.35
C GLN A 22 -1.73 -0.21 8.43
N GLY A 23 -2.31 -0.99 7.53
CA GLY A 23 -3.75 -1.32 7.57
C GLY A 23 -4.12 -2.08 8.84
N PHE A 24 -3.34 -3.08 9.24
CA PHE A 24 -3.57 -3.82 10.47
C PHE A 24 -3.42 -2.94 11.71
N LYS A 25 -2.40 -2.11 11.77
CA LYS A 25 -2.22 -1.15 12.87
C LYS A 25 -3.43 -0.24 13.02
N HIS A 26 -3.91 0.30 11.91
CA HIS A 26 -5.10 1.17 11.92
C HIS A 26 -6.34 0.41 12.40
N SER A 27 -6.55 -0.81 11.94
CA SER A 27 -7.66 -1.67 12.34
C SER A 27 -7.66 -1.96 13.84
N LEU A 28 -6.49 -2.18 14.43
CA LEU A 28 -6.36 -2.43 15.88
C LEU A 28 -6.58 -1.15 16.69
N GLU A 29 -6.10 -0.03 16.23
CA GLU A 29 -6.23 1.27 16.90
C GLU A 29 -7.66 1.82 16.79
N PHE A 30 -8.31 1.62 15.65
CA PHE A 30 -9.65 2.12 15.35
C PHE A 30 -10.56 0.99 14.85
N PRO A 31 -11.12 0.16 15.76
CA PRO A 31 -11.94 -0.99 15.36
C PRO A 31 -13.16 -0.64 14.50
N ASN A 32 -13.70 0.58 14.64
CA ASN A 32 -14.82 1.04 13.80
C ASN A 32 -14.44 1.26 12.33
N ASP A 33 -13.15 1.37 12.02
CA ASP A 33 -12.63 1.44 10.65
C ASP A 33 -12.15 0.07 10.13
N SER A 34 -12.35 -0.99 10.89
CA SER A 34 -11.80 -2.32 10.58
C SER A 34 -12.20 -2.83 9.19
N GLU A 35 -13.45 -2.65 8.81
CA GLU A 35 -13.93 -3.08 7.49
C GLU A 35 -13.22 -2.33 6.36
N SER A 36 -13.11 -1.01 6.46
CA SER A 36 -12.42 -0.18 5.47
C SER A 36 -10.93 -0.51 5.40
N ALA A 37 -10.30 -0.72 6.56
CA ALA A 37 -8.89 -1.11 6.63
C ALA A 37 -8.65 -2.48 5.98
N HIS A 38 -9.53 -3.45 6.20
CA HIS A 38 -9.44 -4.77 5.58
C HIS A 38 -9.57 -4.72 4.05
N LYS A 39 -10.41 -3.83 3.51
CA LYS A 39 -10.50 -3.62 2.07
C LYS A 39 -9.18 -3.12 1.48
N ILE A 40 -8.51 -2.22 2.16
CA ILE A 40 -7.19 -1.72 1.75
C ILE A 40 -6.17 -2.85 1.79
N ILE A 41 -6.19 -3.68 2.83
CA ILE A 41 -5.30 -4.85 2.96
C ILE A 41 -5.54 -5.84 1.81
N GLU A 42 -6.79 -6.13 1.48
CA GLU A 42 -7.15 -6.99 0.35
C GLU A 42 -6.64 -6.41 -0.97
N ASN A 43 -6.82 -5.11 -1.17
CA ASN A 43 -6.33 -4.43 -2.37
C ASN A 43 -4.81 -4.50 -2.47
N ALA A 44 -4.10 -4.34 -1.35
CA ALA A 44 -2.65 -4.48 -1.31
C ALA A 44 -2.21 -5.89 -1.68
N ASN A 45 -2.86 -6.91 -1.15
CA ASN A 45 -2.54 -8.32 -1.45
C ASN A 45 -2.83 -8.67 -2.90
N THR A 46 -3.95 -8.20 -3.45
CA THR A 46 -4.29 -8.39 -4.87
C THR A 46 -3.29 -7.70 -5.77
N SER A 47 -2.94 -6.46 -5.45
CA SER A 47 -1.95 -5.68 -6.20
C SER A 47 -0.57 -6.35 -6.15
N LEU A 48 -0.18 -6.87 -4.99
CA LEU A 48 1.08 -7.60 -4.82
C LEU A 48 1.16 -8.78 -5.79
N THR A 49 0.13 -9.62 -5.82
CA THR A 49 0.06 -10.77 -6.71
C THR A 49 0.14 -10.34 -8.18
N ASN A 50 -0.64 -9.34 -8.56
CA ASN A 50 -0.70 -8.86 -9.94
C ASN A 50 0.61 -8.25 -10.39
N ILE A 51 1.25 -7.44 -9.56
CA ILE A 51 2.50 -6.75 -9.90
C ILE A 51 3.67 -7.73 -9.94
N VAL A 52 3.71 -8.70 -9.02
CA VAL A 52 4.74 -9.78 -9.07
C VAL A 52 4.58 -10.60 -10.35
N ASN A 53 3.35 -10.92 -10.75
CA ASN A 53 3.10 -11.63 -12.00
C ASN A 53 3.54 -10.82 -13.22
N LEU A 54 3.35 -9.49 -13.18
CA LEU A 54 3.84 -8.60 -14.22
C LEU A 54 5.37 -8.65 -14.30
N ALA A 55 6.05 -8.62 -13.17
CA ALA A 55 7.51 -8.73 -13.11
C ALA A 55 8.00 -10.08 -13.67
N ARG A 56 7.27 -11.17 -13.43
CA ARG A 56 7.59 -12.48 -14.01
C ARG A 56 7.51 -12.46 -15.53
N LYS A 57 6.49 -11.81 -16.09
CA LYS A 57 6.36 -11.62 -17.54
C LYS A 57 7.50 -10.77 -18.08
N ASP A 58 7.85 -9.70 -17.40
CA ASP A 58 8.99 -8.84 -17.76
C ASP A 58 10.27 -9.66 -17.84
N ASN A 59 10.46 -10.59 -16.89
CA ASN A 59 11.65 -11.43 -16.81
C ASN A 59 11.81 -12.37 -18.01
N LEU A 60 10.73 -12.64 -18.74
CA LEU A 60 10.74 -13.48 -19.95
C LEU A 60 11.12 -12.72 -21.22
N ILE A 61 11.24 -11.40 -21.15
CA ILE A 61 11.62 -10.57 -22.30
C ILE A 61 13.07 -10.87 -22.68
N PRO A 62 13.32 -11.29 -23.93
CA PRO A 62 14.68 -11.70 -24.34
C PRO A 62 15.66 -10.55 -24.46
N ASN A 63 15.22 -9.37 -24.92
CA ASN A 63 16.07 -8.21 -25.06
C ASN A 63 16.37 -7.60 -23.69
N ALA A 64 17.64 -7.52 -23.32
CA ALA A 64 18.06 -7.05 -22.00
C ALA A 64 17.63 -5.60 -21.72
N ASP A 65 17.76 -4.71 -22.69
CA ASP A 65 17.41 -3.30 -22.51
C ASP A 65 15.91 -3.11 -22.34
N ILE A 66 15.11 -3.82 -23.14
CA ILE A 66 13.65 -3.79 -23.05
C ILE A 66 13.19 -4.38 -21.71
N LYS A 67 13.82 -5.48 -21.29
CA LYS A 67 13.52 -6.10 -20.00
C LYS A 67 13.77 -5.14 -18.82
N GLN A 68 14.91 -4.44 -18.83
CA GLN A 68 15.24 -3.48 -17.79
C GLN A 68 14.24 -2.32 -17.76
N GLU A 69 13.82 -1.84 -18.91
CA GLU A 69 12.80 -0.80 -19.02
C GLU A 69 11.45 -1.29 -18.46
N ALA A 70 11.06 -2.52 -18.80
CA ALA A 70 9.83 -3.13 -18.29
C ALA A 70 9.87 -3.26 -16.76
N PHE A 71 10.97 -3.71 -16.18
CA PHE A 71 11.15 -3.79 -14.73
C PHE A 71 11.02 -2.42 -14.07
N ARG A 72 11.59 -1.39 -14.68
CA ARG A 72 11.50 -0.01 -14.17
C ARG A 72 10.06 0.46 -14.08
N HIS A 73 9.26 0.20 -15.13
CA HIS A 73 7.84 0.53 -15.15
C HIS A 73 7.05 -0.25 -14.09
N THR A 74 7.36 -1.52 -13.91
CA THR A 74 6.72 -2.38 -12.92
C THR A 74 6.99 -1.89 -11.49
N ILE A 75 8.23 -1.49 -11.19
CA ILE A 75 8.58 -0.89 -9.89
C ILE A 75 7.80 0.41 -9.67
N LYS A 76 7.73 1.28 -10.66
CA LYS A 76 6.98 2.53 -10.56
C LYS A 76 5.50 2.28 -10.29
N GLN A 77 4.93 1.25 -10.90
CA GLN A 77 3.55 0.87 -10.64
C GLN A 77 3.35 0.42 -9.19
N ALA A 78 4.28 -0.37 -8.65
CA ALA A 78 4.25 -0.78 -7.24
C ALA A 78 4.37 0.41 -6.29
N GLU A 79 5.27 1.34 -6.57
CA GLU A 79 5.43 2.57 -5.79
C GLU A 79 4.13 3.39 -5.79
N LYS A 80 3.57 3.63 -6.96
CA LYS A 80 2.33 4.39 -7.11
C LYS A 80 1.17 3.74 -6.35
N THR A 81 1.00 2.44 -6.49
CA THR A 81 -0.06 1.69 -5.83
C THR A 81 0.10 1.72 -4.32
N SER A 82 1.31 1.47 -3.80
CA SER A 82 1.56 1.49 -2.36
C SER A 82 1.33 2.87 -1.76
N LEU A 83 1.79 3.93 -2.42
CA LEU A 83 1.59 5.31 -1.94
C LEU A 83 0.11 5.69 -1.94
N GLN A 84 -0.65 5.27 -2.95
CA GLN A 84 -2.08 5.51 -3.00
C GLN A 84 -2.80 4.83 -1.83
N LEU A 85 -2.50 3.57 -1.56
CA LEU A 85 -3.13 2.82 -0.47
C LEU A 85 -2.71 3.35 0.91
N LEU A 86 -1.44 3.74 1.08
CA LEU A 86 -0.98 4.39 2.32
C LEU A 86 -1.69 5.72 2.54
N SER A 87 -1.92 6.48 1.49
CA SER A 87 -2.64 7.75 1.56
C SER A 87 -4.11 7.55 2.00
N GLU A 88 -4.75 6.46 1.58
CA GLU A 88 -6.10 6.09 2.03
C GLU A 88 -6.13 5.78 3.54
N ILE A 89 -5.12 5.08 4.05
CA ILE A 89 -4.97 4.78 5.49
C ILE A 89 -4.77 6.09 6.26
N GLN A 90 -3.90 6.97 5.78
CA GLN A 90 -3.65 8.27 6.42
C GLN A 90 -4.91 9.13 6.44
N PHE A 91 -5.71 9.10 5.39
CA PHE A 91 -6.99 9.81 5.33
C PHE A 91 -7.95 9.28 6.41
N MET A 92 -8.06 7.98 6.57
CA MET A 92 -8.88 7.39 7.64
C MET A 92 -8.39 7.82 9.02
N ARG A 93 -7.09 7.82 9.23
CA ARG A 93 -6.47 8.21 10.50
C ARG A 93 -6.78 9.66 10.84
N ARG A 94 -6.65 10.57 9.88
CA ARG A 94 -6.97 11.99 10.05
C ARG A 94 -8.43 12.18 10.40
N ARG A 95 -9.33 11.46 9.75
CA ARG A 95 -10.76 11.53 10.01
C ARG A 95 -11.08 11.10 11.45
N GLN A 96 -10.45 10.03 11.94
CA GLN A 96 -10.59 9.56 13.32
C GLN A 96 -10.08 10.61 14.30
N THR A 97 -8.94 11.19 14.05
CA THR A 97 -8.34 12.22 14.91
C THR A 97 -9.23 13.46 14.99
N VAL A 98 -9.78 13.93 13.88
CA VAL A 98 -10.70 15.06 13.84
C VAL A 98 -11.98 14.77 14.62
N THR A 99 -12.57 13.58 14.46
CA THR A 99 -13.77 13.16 15.17
C THR A 99 -13.54 13.13 16.68
N MET A 100 -12.43 12.54 17.14
CA MET A 100 -12.06 12.51 18.56
C MET A 100 -11.90 13.92 19.13
N HIS A 101 -11.25 14.81 18.39
CA HIS A 101 -11.06 16.21 18.81
C HIS A 101 -12.39 16.95 18.92
N GLN A 102 -13.31 16.73 17.99
CA GLN A 102 -14.66 17.31 18.05
C GLN A 102 -15.47 16.81 19.25
N LEU A 103 -15.36 15.52 19.58
CA LEU A 103 -16.04 14.95 20.75
C LEU A 103 -15.50 15.55 22.05
N GLU A 104 -14.20 15.77 22.17
CA GLU A 104 -13.58 16.42 23.32
C GLU A 104 -14.07 17.85 23.49
N LYS A 105 -14.17 18.60 22.40
CA LYS A 105 -14.70 19.97 22.40
C LYS A 105 -16.18 20.00 22.83
N SER A 106 -16.99 19.07 22.36
CA SER A 106 -18.40 18.95 22.73
C SER A 106 -18.57 18.71 24.22
N ASP A 107 -17.75 17.83 24.79
CA ASP A 107 -17.75 17.55 26.24
C ASP A 107 -17.39 18.80 27.04
N LEU A 108 -16.41 19.57 26.61
CA LEU A 108 -15.99 20.80 27.28
C LEU A 108 -17.08 21.88 27.22
N VAL A 109 -17.80 21.97 26.10
CA VAL A 109 -18.88 22.95 25.93
C VAL A 109 -20.12 22.57 26.71
N SER A 110 -20.37 21.26 26.91
CA SER A 110 -21.53 20.75 27.66
C SER A 110 -21.44 20.96 29.17
N ARG A 111 -20.29 21.28 29.66
CA ARG A 111 -20.05 21.56 31.06
C ARG A 111 -20.21 23.04 31.39
#